data_b8994961a19307aac5d5e289d11431f6
#
_entry.id   b8994961a19307aac5d5e289d11431f6
#
_cell.length_a   1.000
_cell.length_b   1.000
_cell.length_c   1.000
_cell.angle_alpha   90.00
_cell.angle_beta   90.00
_cell.angle_gamma   90.00
#
_symmetry.space_group_name_H-M   'P 1'
#
loop_
_entity.id
_entity.type
_entity.pdbx_description
1 polymer ?
#
loop_
_entity_poly.entity_id
_entity_poly.type
_entity_poly.pdbx_seq_one_letter_code
_entity_poly.pdbx_strand_id
1 'polypeptide(L)'
;MFYSLFFSTLPLFGLVFIGFISGKFDLLNKSDSKVFLKLVGLIIVPTLGIKIIGNFRYEFINWNLYFYYFLTQSIIYFLGFSIAKIIFKRQFSESIIIGMTSSFSNHLFFVYPIALFEFGPKDIVPIETIISVDFITVGLSVCALELASHKKINFGQIFLSQLKNPALIGLFLGLTIFFFQIHIPLSVNRLVNFICDAGTPCALIAMGILLSYQTDKTQIKLSLVITLLKIFIFPLIQFFILYLINYDLNISRTTMMVAAAPIGAMGLVFASIYNVTTDAVVRSGIISYVLALISICLLYTSPSPRDS
;
A
#
# COMPACT_ATOMS: atom_id res chain seq x y z
N MET A 1 -6.66 24.02 6.55
CA MET A 1 -6.25 22.95 5.66
C MET A 1 -4.86 22.38 5.99
N PHE A 2 -3.73 23.11 5.92
CA PHE A 2 -2.40 22.60 6.35
C PHE A 2 -2.43 22.04 7.78
N TYR A 3 -3.09 22.74 8.68
CA TYR A 3 -3.27 22.35 10.09
C TYR A 3 -4.03 21.02 10.21
N SER A 4 -5.12 20.85 9.47
CA SER A 4 -5.94 19.65 9.43
C SER A 4 -5.15 18.44 8.92
N LEU A 5 -4.44 18.59 7.79
CA LEU A 5 -3.57 17.55 7.23
C LEU A 5 -2.44 17.15 8.17
N PHE A 6 -1.80 18.14 8.82
CA PHE A 6 -0.73 17.87 9.78
C PHE A 6 -1.25 17.04 10.97
N PHE A 7 -2.39 17.41 11.56
CA PHE A 7 -2.96 16.64 12.67
C PHE A 7 -3.48 15.26 12.26
N SER A 8 -3.98 15.10 11.06
CA SER A 8 -4.41 13.79 10.54
C SER A 8 -3.24 12.84 10.28
N THR A 9 -2.06 13.38 9.97
CA THR A 9 -0.85 12.56 9.72
C THR A 9 0.01 12.36 10.96
N LEU A 10 -0.11 13.22 11.96
CA LEU A 10 0.68 13.16 13.20
C LEU A 10 0.65 11.79 13.90
N PRO A 11 -0.50 11.10 14.02
CA PRO A 11 -0.54 9.76 14.61
C PRO A 11 0.32 8.74 13.86
N LEU A 12 0.39 8.84 12.53
CA LEU A 12 1.18 7.91 11.70
C LEU A 12 2.69 8.11 11.94
N PHE A 13 3.13 9.37 11.97
CA PHE A 13 4.51 9.71 12.34
C PHE A 13 4.82 9.32 13.79
N GLY A 14 3.87 9.51 14.69
CA GLY A 14 3.97 9.10 16.08
C GLY A 14 4.24 7.60 16.22
N LEU A 15 3.53 6.75 15.48
CA LEU A 15 3.75 5.30 15.48
C LEU A 15 5.14 4.91 14.97
N VAL A 16 5.60 5.53 13.87
CA VAL A 16 6.98 5.32 13.36
C VAL A 16 8.00 5.79 14.38
N PHE A 17 7.79 6.94 15.01
CA PHE A 17 8.68 7.49 16.04
C PHE A 17 8.74 6.60 17.29
N ILE A 18 7.59 6.10 17.77
CA ILE A 18 7.53 5.13 18.87
C ILE A 18 8.34 3.87 18.53
N GLY A 19 8.15 3.33 17.31
CA GLY A 19 8.93 2.20 16.84
C GLY A 19 10.44 2.49 16.78
N PHE A 20 10.82 3.68 16.28
CA PHE A 20 12.21 4.12 16.21
C PHE A 20 12.84 4.23 17.59
N ILE A 21 12.17 4.87 18.55
CA ILE A 21 12.63 5.00 19.92
C ILE A 21 12.76 3.62 20.58
N SER A 22 11.75 2.76 20.41
CA SER A 22 11.76 1.40 20.94
C SER A 22 12.96 0.59 20.42
N GLY A 23 13.28 0.72 19.12
CA GLY A 23 14.46 0.08 18.54
C GLY A 23 15.76 0.72 18.97
N LYS A 24 15.81 2.04 19.13
CA LYS A 24 17.01 2.78 19.55
C LYS A 24 17.44 2.47 20.98
N PHE A 25 16.47 2.21 21.87
CA PHE A 25 16.69 1.85 23.27
C PHE A 25 16.66 0.32 23.52
N ASP A 26 16.69 -0.49 22.44
CA ASP A 26 16.63 -1.96 22.49
C ASP A 26 15.45 -2.53 23.28
N LEU A 27 14.34 -1.77 23.42
CA LEU A 27 13.08 -2.27 23.98
C LEU A 27 12.44 -3.29 23.05
N LEU A 28 12.55 -3.04 21.75
CA LEU A 28 12.15 -3.94 20.68
C LEU A 28 13.31 -4.04 19.67
N ASN A 29 13.63 -5.25 19.27
CA ASN A 29 14.76 -5.50 18.38
C ASN A 29 14.32 -5.81 16.94
N LYS A 30 15.28 -5.99 16.04
CA LYS A 30 15.04 -6.29 14.63
C LYS A 30 14.24 -7.59 14.40
N SER A 31 14.32 -8.58 15.31
CA SER A 31 13.52 -9.80 15.21
C SER A 31 12.05 -9.55 15.59
N ASP A 32 11.81 -8.65 16.55
CA ASP A 32 10.45 -8.28 16.97
C ASP A 32 9.70 -7.57 15.84
N SER A 33 10.38 -6.70 15.09
CA SER A 33 9.77 -6.08 13.91
C SER A 33 9.30 -7.11 12.88
N LYS A 34 10.03 -8.22 12.69
CA LYS A 34 9.61 -9.32 11.82
C LYS A 34 8.36 -10.03 12.33
N VAL A 35 8.17 -10.13 13.65
CA VAL A 35 6.95 -10.72 14.23
C VAL A 35 5.75 -9.84 13.93
N PHE A 36 5.86 -8.51 14.10
CA PHE A 36 4.81 -7.57 13.72
C PHE A 36 4.46 -7.68 12.23
N LEU A 37 5.45 -7.70 11.35
CA LEU A 37 5.21 -7.82 9.90
C LEU A 37 4.61 -9.16 9.52
N LYS A 38 4.99 -10.26 10.20
CA LYS A 38 4.35 -11.57 10.01
C LYS A 38 2.89 -11.55 10.47
N LEU A 39 2.58 -10.95 11.61
CA LEU A 39 1.20 -10.77 12.07
C LEU A 39 0.37 -10.02 11.03
N VAL A 40 0.90 -8.91 10.51
CA VAL A 40 0.25 -8.15 9.44
C VAL A 40 0.03 -9.02 8.21
N GLY A 41 1.05 -9.68 7.71
CA GLY A 41 0.98 -10.44 6.46
C GLY A 41 0.15 -11.72 6.54
N LEU A 42 0.19 -12.44 7.69
CA LEU A 42 -0.44 -13.76 7.82
C LEU A 42 -1.86 -13.71 8.38
N ILE A 43 -2.22 -12.65 9.12
CA ILE A 43 -3.53 -12.53 9.78
C ILE A 43 -4.28 -11.29 9.26
N ILE A 44 -3.65 -10.12 9.30
CA ILE A 44 -4.35 -8.86 9.05
C ILE A 44 -4.63 -8.68 7.55
N VAL A 45 -3.67 -8.95 6.67
CA VAL A 45 -3.85 -8.85 5.21
C VAL A 45 -4.96 -9.76 4.69
N PRO A 46 -5.04 -11.05 5.07
CA PRO A 46 -6.18 -11.89 4.70
C PRO A 46 -7.52 -11.33 5.21
N THR A 47 -7.54 -10.86 6.46
CA THR A 47 -8.74 -10.29 7.06
C THR A 47 -9.16 -8.99 6.35
N LEU A 48 -8.21 -8.17 5.90
CA LEU A 48 -8.48 -7.01 5.05
C LEU A 48 -9.11 -7.40 3.71
N GLY A 49 -8.66 -8.51 3.09
CA GLY A 49 -9.29 -9.05 1.89
C GLY A 49 -10.77 -9.37 2.11
N ILE A 50 -11.10 -10.03 3.21
CA ILE A 50 -12.48 -10.32 3.60
C ILE A 50 -13.27 -9.03 3.83
N LYS A 51 -12.70 -8.07 4.59
CA LYS A 51 -13.36 -6.80 4.93
C LYS A 51 -13.67 -5.98 3.68
N ILE A 52 -12.69 -5.77 2.82
CA ILE A 52 -12.80 -4.84 1.69
C ILE A 52 -13.62 -5.47 0.57
N ILE A 53 -13.25 -6.68 0.13
CA ILE A 53 -13.92 -7.31 -1.01
C ILE A 53 -15.28 -7.87 -0.62
N GLY A 54 -15.41 -8.45 0.58
CA GLY A 54 -16.69 -8.99 1.06
C GLY A 54 -17.77 -7.93 1.27
N ASN A 55 -17.39 -6.69 1.59
CA ASN A 55 -18.35 -5.56 1.71
C ASN A 55 -18.48 -4.73 0.45
N PHE A 56 -17.80 -5.10 -0.63
CA PHE A 56 -17.78 -4.35 -1.87
C PHE A 56 -19.14 -4.42 -2.57
N ARG A 57 -19.62 -3.27 -3.07
CA ARG A 57 -20.89 -3.20 -3.82
C ARG A 57 -20.57 -2.86 -5.28
N TYR A 58 -20.81 -3.83 -6.18
CA TYR A 58 -20.50 -3.69 -7.60
C TYR A 58 -21.20 -2.47 -8.25
N GLU A 59 -22.35 -2.06 -7.72
CA GLU A 59 -23.14 -0.91 -8.18
C GLU A 59 -22.38 0.42 -8.09
N PHE A 60 -21.42 0.51 -7.18
CA PHE A 60 -20.60 1.71 -6.97
C PHE A 60 -19.23 1.62 -7.64
N ILE A 61 -18.94 0.52 -8.35
CA ILE A 61 -17.64 0.36 -9.04
C ILE A 61 -17.61 1.32 -10.26
N ASN A 62 -16.68 2.25 -10.21
CA ASN A 62 -16.33 3.02 -11.40
C ASN A 62 -15.29 2.23 -12.21
N TRP A 63 -15.74 1.42 -13.15
CA TRP A 63 -14.88 0.55 -13.97
C TRP A 63 -13.83 1.30 -14.77
N ASN A 64 -14.13 2.51 -15.23
CA ASN A 64 -13.17 3.35 -15.93
C ASN A 64 -12.04 3.77 -14.98
N LEU A 65 -12.40 4.29 -13.80
CA LEU A 65 -11.43 4.68 -12.77
C LEU A 65 -10.57 3.49 -12.33
N TYR A 66 -11.21 2.32 -12.14
CA TYR A 66 -10.55 1.07 -11.83
C TYR A 66 -9.49 0.72 -12.88
N PHE A 67 -9.87 0.73 -14.14
CA PHE A 67 -8.98 0.40 -15.25
C PHE A 67 -7.81 1.39 -15.37
N TYR A 68 -8.06 2.69 -15.31
CA TYR A 68 -7.02 3.70 -15.47
C TYR A 68 -6.06 3.72 -14.27
N TYR A 69 -6.57 3.49 -13.08
CA TYR A 69 -5.68 3.37 -11.92
C TYR A 69 -4.83 2.10 -12.00
N PHE A 70 -5.42 0.97 -12.37
CA PHE A 70 -4.68 -0.28 -12.59
C PHE A 70 -3.60 -0.13 -13.65
N LEU A 71 -3.90 0.57 -14.74
CA LEU A 71 -2.94 0.85 -15.80
C LEU A 71 -1.77 1.69 -15.27
N THR A 72 -2.05 2.79 -14.57
CA THR A 72 -1.01 3.64 -13.98
C THR A 72 -0.18 2.88 -12.97
N GLN A 73 -0.82 2.15 -12.08
CA GLN A 73 -0.14 1.35 -11.06
C GLN A 73 0.77 0.30 -11.71
N SER A 74 0.30 -0.36 -12.77
CA SER A 74 1.08 -1.35 -13.51
C SER A 74 2.31 -0.70 -14.18
N ILE A 75 2.17 0.46 -14.81
CA ILE A 75 3.29 1.19 -15.41
C ILE A 75 4.35 1.50 -14.35
N ILE A 76 3.96 2.04 -13.21
CA ILE A 76 4.89 2.37 -12.13
C ILE A 76 5.53 1.12 -11.53
N TYR A 77 4.75 0.05 -11.37
CA TYR A 77 5.25 -1.25 -10.90
C TYR A 77 6.35 -1.77 -11.81
N PHE A 78 6.09 -1.83 -13.11
CA PHE A 78 7.06 -2.32 -14.08
C PHE A 78 8.27 -1.39 -14.23
N LEU A 79 8.12 -0.08 -14.11
CA LEU A 79 9.24 0.86 -14.06
C LEU A 79 10.12 0.60 -12.83
N GLY A 80 9.53 0.51 -11.64
CA GLY A 80 10.26 0.20 -10.41
C GLY A 80 10.98 -1.14 -10.47
N PHE A 81 10.28 -2.18 -10.94
CA PHE A 81 10.86 -3.51 -11.17
C PHE A 81 12.05 -3.45 -12.15
N SER A 82 11.87 -2.82 -13.31
CA SER A 82 12.88 -2.75 -14.37
C SER A 82 14.12 -1.96 -13.94
N ILE A 83 13.93 -0.83 -13.27
CA ILE A 83 15.02 -0.03 -12.72
C ILE A 83 15.81 -0.85 -11.69
N ALA A 84 15.12 -1.53 -10.77
CA ALA A 84 15.76 -2.40 -9.79
C ALA A 84 16.56 -3.52 -10.46
N LYS A 85 15.96 -4.19 -11.45
CA LYS A 85 16.55 -5.34 -12.12
C LYS A 85 17.73 -4.96 -13.03
N ILE A 86 17.55 -3.93 -13.87
CA ILE A 86 18.49 -3.57 -14.93
C ILE A 86 19.58 -2.62 -14.42
N ILE A 87 19.18 -1.54 -13.73
CA ILE A 87 20.12 -0.48 -13.30
C ILE A 87 20.81 -0.88 -11.99
N PHE A 88 20.05 -1.31 -11.00
CA PHE A 88 20.60 -1.68 -9.68
C PHE A 88 21.00 -3.15 -9.58
N LYS A 89 20.77 -3.96 -10.63
CA LYS A 89 21.15 -5.38 -10.73
C LYS A 89 20.66 -6.22 -9.54
N ARG A 90 19.44 -5.94 -9.06
CA ARG A 90 18.85 -6.64 -7.94
C ARG A 90 18.35 -8.04 -8.31
N GLN A 91 18.24 -8.92 -7.32
CA GLN A 91 17.62 -10.23 -7.53
C GLN A 91 16.16 -10.07 -7.95
N PHE A 92 15.61 -11.09 -8.60
CA PHE A 92 14.27 -11.05 -9.17
C PHE A 92 13.22 -10.77 -8.09
N SER A 93 13.27 -11.48 -6.94
CA SER A 93 12.36 -11.26 -5.81
C SER A 93 12.47 -9.86 -5.22
N GLU A 94 13.70 -9.33 -5.09
CA GLU A 94 13.93 -7.96 -4.64
C GLU A 94 13.34 -6.94 -5.62
N SER A 95 13.47 -7.20 -6.93
CA SER A 95 12.92 -6.32 -7.97
C SER A 95 11.38 -6.30 -7.94
N ILE A 96 10.72 -7.44 -7.67
CA ILE A 96 9.27 -7.51 -7.45
C ILE A 96 8.88 -6.63 -6.26
N ILE A 97 9.56 -6.77 -5.13
CA ILE A 97 9.29 -5.97 -3.92
C ILE A 97 9.48 -4.48 -4.20
N ILE A 98 10.51 -4.10 -4.96
CA ILE A 98 10.74 -2.70 -5.34
C ILE A 98 9.63 -2.19 -6.27
N GLY A 99 9.18 -3.00 -7.23
CA GLY A 99 8.02 -2.69 -8.07
C GLY A 99 6.76 -2.43 -7.23
N MET A 100 6.46 -3.34 -6.29
CA MET A 100 5.38 -3.15 -5.33
C MET A 100 5.54 -1.85 -4.54
N THR A 101 6.72 -1.63 -3.94
CA THR A 101 7.00 -0.46 -3.10
C THR A 101 6.85 0.85 -3.87
N SER A 102 7.23 0.86 -5.15
CA SER A 102 7.11 2.04 -6.02
C SER A 102 5.68 2.36 -6.42
N SER A 103 4.77 1.38 -6.42
CA SER A 103 3.42 1.52 -6.97
C SER A 103 2.31 1.48 -5.92
N PHE A 104 2.56 0.92 -4.73
CA PHE A 104 1.54 0.83 -3.67
C PHE A 104 1.51 2.08 -2.81
N SER A 105 0.31 2.62 -2.67
CA SER A 105 0.02 3.77 -1.82
C SER A 105 -0.49 3.34 -0.45
N ASN A 106 -0.30 4.18 0.55
CA ASN A 106 -0.98 3.99 1.84
C ASN A 106 -2.40 4.59 1.78
N HIS A 107 -3.29 3.90 1.08
CA HIS A 107 -4.67 4.35 0.90
C HIS A 107 -5.43 4.37 2.21
N LEU A 108 -5.46 3.21 2.87
CA LEU A 108 -6.37 2.94 3.98
C LEU A 108 -6.03 3.77 5.21
N PHE A 109 -4.75 4.03 5.44
CA PHE A 109 -4.28 4.59 6.69
C PHE A 109 -3.74 6.03 6.56
N PHE A 110 -3.61 6.50 5.32
CA PHE A 110 -3.20 7.87 5.05
C PHE A 110 -4.27 8.63 4.29
N VAL A 111 -4.69 8.12 3.12
CA VAL A 111 -5.62 8.87 2.25
C VAL A 111 -7.06 8.82 2.77
N TYR A 112 -7.52 7.65 3.17
CA TYR A 112 -8.90 7.43 3.57
C TYR A 112 -9.35 8.34 4.72
N PRO A 113 -8.60 8.46 5.85
CA PRO A 113 -8.97 9.38 6.92
C PRO A 113 -8.99 10.85 6.48
N ILE A 114 -8.03 11.25 5.66
CA ILE A 114 -7.95 12.63 5.14
C ILE A 114 -9.14 12.91 4.23
N ALA A 115 -9.43 12.02 3.29
CA ALA A 115 -10.54 12.19 2.35
C ALA A 115 -11.89 12.18 3.07
N LEU A 116 -12.06 11.33 4.07
CA LEU A 116 -13.28 11.29 4.89
C LEU A 116 -13.50 12.61 5.63
N PHE A 117 -12.45 13.19 6.18
CA PHE A 117 -12.49 14.45 6.91
C PHE A 117 -12.76 15.65 5.98
N GLU A 118 -12.07 15.72 4.83
CA GLU A 118 -12.13 16.87 3.92
C GLU A 118 -13.36 16.84 2.99
N PHE A 119 -13.77 15.66 2.52
CA PHE A 119 -14.81 15.52 1.48
C PHE A 119 -16.08 14.83 1.98
N GLY A 120 -15.99 14.09 3.08
CA GLY A 120 -17.10 13.32 3.62
C GLY A 120 -17.28 11.93 2.98
N PRO A 121 -18.27 11.16 3.48
CA PRO A 121 -18.39 9.73 3.18
C PRO A 121 -18.75 9.40 1.72
N LYS A 122 -19.31 10.33 0.95
CA LYS A 122 -19.68 10.09 -0.46
C LYS A 122 -18.45 10.06 -1.38
N ASP A 123 -17.42 10.81 -1.05
CA ASP A 123 -16.25 11.00 -1.91
C ASP A 123 -15.12 9.98 -1.64
N ILE A 124 -15.33 9.07 -0.68
CA ILE A 124 -14.38 7.98 -0.40
C ILE A 124 -14.59 6.73 -1.28
N VAL A 125 -15.74 6.60 -1.94
CA VAL A 125 -16.04 5.44 -2.81
C VAL A 125 -14.96 5.19 -3.87
N PRO A 126 -14.37 6.22 -4.54
CA PRO A 126 -13.26 6.01 -5.46
C PRO A 126 -12.03 5.39 -4.79
N ILE A 127 -11.77 5.67 -3.51
CA ILE A 127 -10.65 5.09 -2.76
C ILE A 127 -10.89 3.60 -2.52
N GLU A 128 -12.10 3.20 -2.18
CA GLU A 128 -12.47 1.79 -2.00
C GLU A 128 -12.29 1.01 -3.31
N THR A 129 -12.70 1.61 -4.44
CA THR A 129 -12.47 1.05 -5.77
C THR A 129 -10.97 0.82 -6.02
N ILE A 130 -10.12 1.78 -5.70
CA ILE A 130 -8.67 1.68 -5.88
C ILE A 130 -8.05 0.63 -4.96
N ILE A 131 -8.49 0.53 -3.72
CA ILE A 131 -8.02 -0.51 -2.78
C ILE A 131 -8.26 -1.91 -3.36
N SER A 132 -9.36 -2.12 -4.07
CA SER A 132 -9.62 -3.42 -4.71
C SER A 132 -8.65 -3.74 -5.85
N VAL A 133 -8.13 -2.73 -6.56
CA VAL A 133 -7.05 -2.89 -7.55
C VAL A 133 -5.77 -3.43 -6.91
N ASP A 134 -5.43 -2.93 -5.72
CA ASP A 134 -4.24 -3.38 -5.00
C ASP A 134 -4.28 -4.88 -4.70
N PHE A 135 -5.45 -5.45 -4.40
CA PHE A 135 -5.55 -6.89 -4.18
C PHE A 135 -5.18 -7.71 -5.41
N ILE A 136 -5.52 -7.25 -6.63
CA ILE A 136 -5.10 -7.91 -7.86
C ILE A 136 -3.59 -7.82 -8.01
N THR A 137 -3.03 -6.63 -7.83
CA THR A 137 -1.57 -6.41 -7.96
C THR A 137 -0.79 -7.18 -6.88
N VAL A 138 -1.30 -7.25 -5.64
CA VAL A 138 -0.74 -8.10 -4.58
C VAL A 138 -0.78 -9.56 -5.00
N GLY A 139 -1.92 -10.06 -5.46
CA GLY A 139 -2.06 -11.45 -5.91
C GLY A 139 -1.06 -11.82 -7.00
N LEU A 140 -0.95 -10.97 -8.03
CA LEU A 140 0.03 -11.17 -9.11
C LEU A 140 1.48 -11.12 -8.60
N SER A 141 1.79 -10.21 -7.68
CA SER A 141 3.12 -10.10 -7.10
C SER A 141 3.49 -11.30 -6.24
N VAL A 142 2.53 -11.80 -5.44
CA VAL A 142 2.70 -13.02 -4.66
C VAL A 142 2.93 -14.22 -5.57
N CYS A 143 2.16 -14.37 -6.66
CA CYS A 143 2.39 -15.40 -7.65
C CYS A 143 3.80 -15.33 -8.23
N ALA A 144 4.27 -14.13 -8.58
CA ALA A 144 5.61 -13.93 -9.13
C ALA A 144 6.72 -14.23 -8.09
N LEU A 145 6.51 -13.88 -6.80
CA LEU A 145 7.45 -14.20 -5.71
C LEU A 145 7.53 -15.70 -5.44
N GLU A 146 6.41 -16.40 -5.47
CA GLU A 146 6.38 -17.86 -5.34
C GLU A 146 7.11 -18.54 -6.49
N LEU A 147 6.85 -18.09 -7.74
CA LEU A 147 7.58 -18.56 -8.91
C LEU A 147 9.10 -18.37 -8.78
N ALA A 148 9.52 -17.23 -8.23
CA ALA A 148 10.93 -16.91 -8.01
C ALA A 148 11.57 -17.78 -6.92
N SER A 149 10.81 -18.29 -5.96
CA SER A 149 11.31 -19.11 -4.85
C SER A 149 11.51 -20.58 -5.20
N HIS A 150 10.84 -21.09 -6.24
CA HIS A 150 10.91 -22.47 -6.67
C HIS A 150 12.04 -22.72 -7.71
N LYS A 151 12.95 -23.66 -7.40
CA LYS A 151 14.06 -24.02 -8.31
C LYS A 151 13.60 -24.80 -9.55
N LYS A 152 12.44 -25.47 -9.51
CA LYS A 152 11.81 -26.16 -10.64
C LYS A 152 10.38 -25.73 -10.76
N ILE A 153 9.98 -25.29 -11.95
CA ILE A 153 8.62 -24.87 -12.26
C ILE A 153 7.74 -26.12 -12.33
N ASN A 154 6.99 -26.39 -11.26
CA ASN A 154 5.93 -27.37 -11.26
C ASN A 154 4.60 -26.63 -11.03
N PHE A 155 3.82 -26.44 -12.09
CA PHE A 155 2.57 -25.70 -12.04
C PHE A 155 1.60 -26.20 -10.96
N GLY A 156 1.55 -27.50 -10.72
CA GLY A 156 0.71 -28.08 -9.67
C GLY A 156 1.18 -27.67 -8.26
N GLN A 157 2.49 -27.68 -8.01
CA GLN A 157 3.04 -27.24 -6.72
C GLN A 157 2.87 -25.73 -6.52
N ILE A 158 3.03 -24.93 -7.57
CA ILE A 158 2.81 -23.49 -7.53
C ILE A 158 1.33 -23.22 -7.21
N PHE A 159 0.40 -23.87 -7.90
CA PHE A 159 -1.03 -23.72 -7.63
C PHE A 159 -1.39 -24.12 -6.19
N LEU A 160 -0.85 -25.23 -5.68
CA LEU A 160 -1.01 -25.64 -4.29
C LEU A 160 -0.39 -24.67 -3.28
N SER A 161 0.76 -24.05 -3.61
CA SER A 161 1.36 -23.04 -2.74
C SER A 161 0.51 -21.77 -2.67
N GLN A 162 -0.11 -21.37 -3.80
CA GLN A 162 -1.04 -20.23 -3.84
C GLN A 162 -2.26 -20.46 -2.92
N LEU A 163 -2.82 -21.67 -2.93
CA LEU A 163 -3.94 -22.03 -2.05
C LEU A 163 -3.57 -22.01 -0.55
N LYS A 164 -2.29 -22.07 -0.22
CA LYS A 164 -1.79 -21.96 1.16
C LYS A 164 -1.36 -20.54 1.53
N ASN A 165 -1.31 -19.63 0.57
CA ASN A 165 -0.91 -18.25 0.83
C ASN A 165 -2.04 -17.49 1.54
N PRO A 166 -1.82 -16.97 2.77
CA PRO A 166 -2.88 -16.34 3.56
C PRO A 166 -3.51 -15.13 2.86
N ALA A 167 -2.71 -14.30 2.16
CA ALA A 167 -3.22 -13.13 1.45
C ALA A 167 -4.22 -13.54 0.35
N LEU A 168 -3.91 -14.60 -0.41
CA LEU A 168 -4.79 -15.13 -1.45
C LEU A 168 -6.01 -15.84 -0.86
N ILE A 169 -5.86 -16.54 0.26
CA ILE A 169 -7.00 -17.12 0.99
C ILE A 169 -7.99 -16.01 1.38
N GLY A 170 -7.49 -14.91 1.95
CA GLY A 170 -8.33 -13.77 2.30
C GLY A 170 -9.03 -13.14 1.09
N LEU A 171 -8.32 -13.02 -0.03
CA LEU A 171 -8.89 -12.56 -1.29
C LEU A 171 -10.02 -13.50 -1.78
N PHE A 172 -9.78 -14.80 -1.83
CA PHE A 172 -10.79 -15.79 -2.26
C PHE A 172 -12.00 -15.82 -1.33
N LEU A 173 -11.81 -15.73 -0.02
CA LEU A 173 -12.91 -15.64 0.93
C LEU A 173 -13.72 -14.35 0.74
N GLY A 174 -13.05 -13.21 0.54
CA GLY A 174 -13.71 -11.95 0.22
C GLY A 174 -14.53 -12.02 -1.07
N LEU A 175 -13.96 -12.59 -2.13
CA LEU A 175 -14.66 -12.82 -3.40
C LEU A 175 -15.86 -13.77 -3.24
N THR A 176 -15.71 -14.84 -2.45
CA THR A 176 -16.82 -15.76 -2.15
C THR A 176 -17.97 -15.04 -1.45
N ILE A 177 -17.67 -14.25 -0.42
CA ILE A 177 -18.66 -13.42 0.28
C ILE A 177 -19.36 -12.45 -0.69
N PHE A 178 -18.58 -11.80 -1.54
CA PHE A 178 -19.08 -10.85 -2.54
C PHE A 178 -20.02 -11.51 -3.56
N PHE A 179 -19.58 -12.61 -4.21
CA PHE A 179 -20.36 -13.25 -5.27
C PHE A 179 -21.61 -13.94 -4.73
N PHE A 180 -21.54 -14.58 -3.57
CA PHE A 180 -22.67 -15.25 -2.96
C PHE A 180 -23.51 -14.35 -2.04
N GLN A 181 -23.17 -13.05 -1.95
CA GLN A 181 -23.88 -12.07 -1.11
C GLN A 181 -24.07 -12.56 0.32
N ILE A 182 -23.04 -13.20 0.88
CA ILE A 182 -23.12 -13.81 2.21
C ILE A 182 -23.22 -12.70 3.26
N HIS A 183 -24.30 -12.73 4.03
CA HIS A 183 -24.47 -11.79 5.13
C HIS A 183 -23.50 -12.11 6.28
N ILE A 184 -22.60 -11.16 6.58
CA ILE A 184 -21.66 -11.28 7.70
C ILE A 184 -22.37 -10.81 8.98
N PRO A 185 -22.53 -11.66 10.02
CA PRO A 185 -23.10 -11.23 11.28
C PRO A 185 -22.33 -10.08 11.92
N LEU A 186 -23.05 -9.19 12.63
CA LEU A 186 -22.45 -7.99 13.23
C LEU A 186 -21.26 -8.29 14.15
N SER A 187 -21.33 -9.37 14.92
CA SER A 187 -20.24 -9.81 15.80
C SER A 187 -18.99 -10.22 15.04
N VAL A 188 -19.14 -10.91 13.91
CA VAL A 188 -18.04 -11.29 13.04
C VAL A 188 -17.42 -10.05 12.36
N ASN A 189 -18.27 -9.14 11.89
CA ASN A 189 -17.80 -7.88 11.29
C ASN A 189 -17.03 -7.02 12.30
N ARG A 190 -17.45 -6.98 13.56
CA ARG A 190 -16.70 -6.32 14.64
C ARG A 190 -15.32 -6.95 14.85
N LEU A 191 -15.25 -8.29 14.90
CA LEU A 191 -13.97 -9.01 15.02
C LEU A 191 -13.04 -8.69 13.85
N VAL A 192 -13.57 -8.74 12.63
CA VAL A 192 -12.83 -8.39 11.40
C VAL A 192 -12.27 -6.95 11.50
N ASN A 193 -13.07 -5.99 11.97
CA ASN A 193 -12.62 -4.62 12.14
C ASN A 193 -11.51 -4.51 13.19
N PHE A 194 -11.63 -5.12 14.37
CA PHE A 194 -10.57 -5.09 15.39
C PHE A 194 -9.23 -5.64 14.86
N ILE A 195 -9.27 -6.73 14.10
CA ILE A 195 -8.05 -7.30 13.50
C ILE A 195 -7.45 -6.33 12.47
N CYS A 196 -8.29 -5.77 11.59
CA CYS A 196 -7.84 -4.85 10.54
C CYS A 196 -7.25 -3.56 11.11
N ASP A 197 -7.85 -3.01 12.17
CA ASP A 197 -7.43 -1.75 12.79
C ASP A 197 -6.05 -1.86 13.47
N ALA A 198 -5.63 -3.07 13.85
CA ALA A 198 -4.27 -3.34 14.35
C ALA A 198 -3.19 -3.25 13.26
N GLY A 199 -3.57 -3.31 11.99
CA GLY A 199 -2.63 -3.42 10.86
C GLY A 199 -1.67 -2.25 10.74
N THR A 200 -2.20 -1.03 10.80
CA THR A 200 -1.38 0.19 10.71
C THR A 200 -0.40 0.34 11.86
N PRO A 201 -0.85 0.30 13.13
CA PRO A 201 0.07 0.41 14.24
C PRO A 201 1.20 -0.63 14.16
N CYS A 202 0.87 -1.89 13.89
CA CYS A 202 1.86 -2.95 13.79
C CYS A 202 2.87 -2.70 12.66
N ALA A 203 2.41 -2.32 11.46
CA ALA A 203 3.29 -2.09 10.31
C ALA A 203 4.18 -0.86 10.50
N LEU A 204 3.63 0.26 11.02
CA LEU A 204 4.38 1.51 11.20
C LEU A 204 5.37 1.43 12.37
N ILE A 205 5.01 0.77 13.47
CA ILE A 205 5.94 0.50 14.56
C ILE A 205 7.09 -0.39 14.06
N ALA A 206 6.79 -1.47 13.32
CA ALA A 206 7.82 -2.33 12.74
C ALA A 206 8.76 -1.55 11.80
N MET A 207 8.21 -0.65 10.97
CA MET A 207 9.00 0.24 10.11
C MET A 207 9.93 1.14 10.94
N GLY A 208 9.43 1.72 12.02
CA GLY A 208 10.21 2.55 12.95
C GLY A 208 11.36 1.77 13.59
N ILE A 209 11.10 0.55 14.10
CA ILE A 209 12.13 -0.34 14.65
C ILE A 209 13.21 -0.61 13.59
N LEU A 210 12.82 -1.02 12.37
CA LEU A 210 13.76 -1.29 11.29
C LEU A 210 14.61 -0.05 10.95
N LEU A 211 14.02 1.13 11.01
CA LEU A 211 14.73 2.39 10.78
C LEU A 211 15.84 2.63 11.79
N SER A 212 15.64 2.32 13.08
CA SER A 212 16.64 2.52 14.14
C SER A 212 17.91 1.71 13.92
N TYR A 213 17.83 0.59 13.19
CA TYR A 213 18.96 -0.29 12.85
C TYR A 213 19.59 0.02 11.47
N GLN A 214 19.10 1.04 10.76
CA GLN A 214 19.64 1.37 9.45
C GLN A 214 20.92 2.21 9.57
N THR A 215 22.07 1.55 9.42
CA THR A 215 23.40 2.19 9.39
C THR A 215 23.96 2.32 7.96
N ASP A 216 23.54 1.47 7.04
CA ASP A 216 24.08 1.39 5.69
C ASP A 216 23.50 2.48 4.75
N LYS A 217 24.38 3.31 4.20
CA LYS A 217 24.04 4.35 3.22
C LYS A 217 24.02 3.84 1.77
N THR A 218 24.43 2.59 1.50
CA THR A 218 24.55 2.05 0.13
C THR A 218 23.24 2.00 -0.62
N GLN A 219 22.10 1.88 0.09
CA GLN A 219 20.77 1.78 -0.49
C GLN A 219 20.09 3.14 -0.75
N ILE A 220 20.74 4.27 -0.44
CA ILE A 220 20.09 5.59 -0.51
C ILE A 220 19.65 5.95 -1.93
N LYS A 221 20.48 5.63 -2.94
CA LYS A 221 20.14 5.91 -4.34
C LYS A 221 18.89 5.18 -4.79
N LEU A 222 18.79 3.90 -4.45
CA LEU A 222 17.60 3.09 -4.76
C LEU A 222 16.37 3.60 -4.03
N SER A 223 16.51 3.95 -2.74
CA SER A 223 15.41 4.52 -1.94
C SER A 223 14.89 5.84 -2.53
N LEU A 224 15.79 6.72 -3.00
CA LEU A 224 15.40 7.97 -3.65
C LEU A 224 14.67 7.73 -4.97
N VAL A 225 15.10 6.75 -5.77
CA VAL A 225 14.42 6.38 -7.02
C VAL A 225 13.03 5.84 -6.74
N ILE A 226 12.87 4.92 -5.78
CA ILE A 226 11.57 4.40 -5.37
C ILE A 226 10.65 5.55 -4.94
N THR A 227 11.15 6.46 -4.11
CA THR A 227 10.38 7.61 -3.63
C THR A 227 10.00 8.56 -4.77
N LEU A 228 10.92 8.83 -5.70
CA LEU A 228 10.66 9.66 -6.88
C LEU A 228 9.54 9.06 -7.75
N LEU A 229 9.63 7.76 -8.03
CA LEU A 229 8.59 7.04 -8.77
C LEU A 229 7.23 7.18 -8.08
N LYS A 230 7.18 7.00 -6.76
CA LYS A 230 5.92 6.98 -6.03
C LYS A 230 5.31 8.38 -5.83
N ILE A 231 6.11 9.37 -5.42
CA ILE A 231 5.58 10.69 -5.00
C ILE A 231 5.42 11.66 -6.18
N PHE A 232 6.22 11.51 -7.22
CA PHE A 232 6.21 12.45 -8.35
C PHE A 232 5.74 11.79 -9.66
N ILE A 233 6.32 10.66 -10.05
CA ILE A 233 6.03 10.06 -11.36
C ILE A 233 4.64 9.42 -11.37
N PHE A 234 4.24 8.75 -10.29
CA PHE A 234 2.91 8.12 -10.21
C PHE A 234 1.79 9.16 -10.37
N PRO A 235 1.68 10.21 -9.55
CA PRO A 235 0.63 11.19 -9.73
C PRO A 235 0.70 11.92 -11.08
N LEU A 236 1.90 12.13 -11.63
CA LEU A 236 2.07 12.73 -12.94
C LEU A 236 1.48 11.87 -14.06
N ILE A 237 1.78 10.57 -14.09
CA ILE A 237 1.22 9.63 -15.07
C ILE A 237 -0.29 9.49 -14.87
N GLN A 238 -0.77 9.38 -13.63
CA GLN A 238 -2.18 9.30 -13.33
C GLN A 238 -2.92 10.55 -13.82
N PHE A 239 -2.41 11.74 -13.53
CA PHE A 239 -2.98 12.99 -14.01
C PHE A 239 -3.02 13.04 -15.54
N PHE A 240 -1.91 12.67 -16.20
CA PHE A 240 -1.82 12.70 -17.65
C PHE A 240 -2.80 11.73 -18.32
N ILE A 241 -2.95 10.52 -17.79
CA ILE A 241 -3.94 9.56 -18.29
C ILE A 241 -5.35 10.12 -18.14
N LEU A 242 -5.73 10.63 -16.96
CA LEU A 242 -7.06 11.18 -16.71
C LEU A 242 -7.33 12.42 -17.57
N TYR A 243 -6.32 13.25 -17.81
CA TYR A 243 -6.41 14.43 -18.67
C TYR A 243 -6.66 14.05 -20.15
N LEU A 244 -5.92 13.05 -20.68
CA LEU A 244 -6.07 12.60 -22.06
C LEU A 244 -7.46 12.04 -22.39
N ILE A 245 -8.10 11.43 -21.40
CA ILE A 245 -9.44 10.84 -21.55
C ILE A 245 -10.58 11.80 -21.17
N ASN A 246 -10.24 13.08 -20.87
CA ASN A 246 -11.19 14.08 -20.39
C ASN A 246 -12.04 13.59 -19.19
N TYR A 247 -11.40 12.89 -18.25
CA TYR A 247 -12.09 12.37 -17.08
C TYR A 247 -12.45 13.50 -16.11
N ASP A 248 -13.63 13.42 -15.47
CA ASP A 248 -14.06 14.45 -14.51
C ASP A 248 -13.07 14.54 -13.33
N LEU A 249 -12.40 15.69 -13.22
CA LEU A 249 -11.41 15.96 -12.18
C LEU A 249 -12.02 15.98 -10.77
N ASN A 250 -13.33 16.29 -10.65
CA ASN A 250 -13.99 16.28 -9.34
C ASN A 250 -14.11 14.84 -8.81
N ILE A 251 -14.45 13.89 -9.67
CA ILE A 251 -14.52 12.46 -9.32
C ILE A 251 -13.10 11.91 -9.08
N SER A 252 -12.11 12.43 -9.79
CA SER A 252 -10.72 11.94 -9.72
C SER A 252 -9.89 12.53 -8.58
N ARG A 253 -10.40 13.54 -7.84
CA ARG A 253 -9.65 14.19 -6.73
C ARG A 253 -9.06 13.19 -5.74
N THR A 254 -9.88 12.31 -5.21
CA THR A 254 -9.45 11.30 -4.24
C THR A 254 -8.49 10.29 -4.85
N THR A 255 -8.64 9.99 -6.15
CA THR A 255 -7.70 9.15 -6.91
C THR A 255 -6.33 9.80 -7.04
N MET A 256 -6.30 11.11 -7.28
CA MET A 256 -5.06 11.87 -7.32
C MET A 256 -4.38 11.93 -5.93
N MET A 257 -5.17 12.07 -4.85
CA MET A 257 -4.63 11.95 -3.49
C MET A 257 -3.99 10.59 -3.24
N VAL A 258 -4.63 9.52 -3.71
CA VAL A 258 -4.08 8.17 -3.61
C VAL A 258 -2.78 8.05 -4.40
N ALA A 259 -2.72 8.57 -5.62
CA ALA A 259 -1.50 8.55 -6.42
C ALA A 259 -0.34 9.30 -5.73
N ALA A 260 -0.62 10.45 -5.11
CA ALA A 260 0.36 11.28 -4.40
C ALA A 260 0.64 10.85 -2.95
N ALA A 261 -0.08 9.84 -2.46
CA ALA A 261 0.07 9.33 -1.09
C ALA A 261 1.44 8.65 -0.87
N PRO A 262 1.92 8.59 0.39
CA PRO A 262 3.17 7.90 0.69
C PRO A 262 3.10 6.41 0.40
N ILE A 263 4.26 5.78 0.39
CA ILE A 263 4.42 4.34 0.17
C ILE A 263 3.62 3.56 1.22
N GLY A 264 2.86 2.57 0.75
CA GLY A 264 2.14 1.64 1.60
C GLY A 264 3.05 0.58 2.23
N ALA A 265 2.61 -0.03 3.34
CA ALA A 265 3.38 -1.01 4.09
C ALA A 265 3.51 -2.38 3.38
N MET A 266 2.75 -2.66 2.32
CA MET A 266 2.70 -3.99 1.69
C MET A 266 4.06 -4.46 1.17
N GLY A 267 4.84 -3.58 0.53
CA GLY A 267 6.20 -3.91 0.08
C GLY A 267 7.09 -4.40 1.24
N LEU A 268 7.00 -3.75 2.42
CA LEU A 268 7.74 -4.14 3.61
C LEU A 268 7.25 -5.48 4.18
N VAL A 269 5.93 -5.68 4.24
CA VAL A 269 5.31 -6.93 4.72
C VAL A 269 5.78 -8.12 3.89
N PHE A 270 5.67 -8.03 2.56
CA PHE A 270 6.09 -9.12 1.67
C PHE A 270 7.61 -9.29 1.62
N ALA A 271 8.40 -8.21 1.71
CA ALA A 271 9.84 -8.32 1.87
C ALA A 271 10.22 -9.12 3.11
N SER A 272 9.50 -8.92 4.23
CA SER A 272 9.72 -9.68 5.46
C SER A 272 9.29 -11.16 5.32
N ILE A 273 8.16 -11.43 4.69
CA ILE A 273 7.64 -12.80 4.50
C ILE A 273 8.58 -13.62 3.62
N TYR A 274 9.05 -13.03 2.51
CA TYR A 274 9.92 -13.70 1.54
C TYR A 274 11.43 -13.54 1.84
N ASN A 275 11.79 -13.01 3.02
CA ASN A 275 13.17 -12.79 3.46
C ASN A 275 14.01 -11.99 2.46
N VAL A 276 13.41 -11.00 1.82
CA VAL A 276 14.07 -10.04 0.94
C VAL A 276 14.62 -8.87 1.77
N THR A 277 15.68 -8.22 1.31
CA THR A 277 16.27 -7.04 1.98
C THR A 277 15.25 -5.91 2.10
N THR A 278 15.14 -5.32 3.31
CA THR A 278 14.12 -4.29 3.61
C THR A 278 14.67 -2.87 3.61
N ASP A 279 15.98 -2.68 3.57
CA ASP A 279 16.60 -1.36 3.83
C ASP A 279 16.15 -0.27 2.85
N ALA A 280 16.12 -0.57 1.54
CA ALA A 280 15.64 0.38 0.55
C ALA A 280 14.15 0.69 0.74
N VAL A 281 13.34 -0.32 1.06
CA VAL A 281 11.89 -0.22 1.27
C VAL A 281 11.57 0.67 2.47
N VAL A 282 12.21 0.40 3.62
CA VAL A 282 12.01 1.17 4.85
C VAL A 282 12.40 2.63 4.65
N ARG A 283 13.57 2.87 4.07
CA ARG A 283 14.08 4.23 3.84
C ARG A 283 13.20 5.00 2.86
N SER A 284 12.79 4.38 1.75
CA SER A 284 11.88 5.02 0.79
C SER A 284 10.52 5.31 1.41
N GLY A 285 10.01 4.39 2.24
CA GLY A 285 8.79 4.62 3.00
C GLY A 285 8.85 5.93 3.77
N ILE A 286 9.86 6.09 4.63
CA ILE A 286 9.99 7.28 5.48
C ILE A 286 10.15 8.57 4.66
N ILE A 287 11.03 8.56 3.65
CA ILE A 287 11.23 9.74 2.78
C ILE A 287 9.90 10.07 2.09
N SER A 288 9.14 9.07 1.65
CA SER A 288 7.85 9.29 1.00
C SER A 288 6.81 9.90 1.93
N TYR A 289 6.78 9.52 3.22
CA TYR A 289 5.88 10.15 4.19
C TYR A 289 6.18 11.63 4.38
N VAL A 290 7.47 11.99 4.52
CA VAL A 290 7.87 13.40 4.65
C VAL A 290 7.50 14.20 3.40
N LEU A 291 7.78 13.65 2.20
CA LEU A 291 7.47 14.33 0.94
C LEU A 291 5.97 14.36 0.64
N ALA A 292 5.20 13.37 1.05
CA ALA A 292 3.76 13.35 0.85
C ALA A 292 3.04 14.48 1.60
N LEU A 293 3.54 14.90 2.76
CA LEU A 293 3.02 16.09 3.43
C LEU A 293 3.11 17.33 2.53
N ILE A 294 4.23 17.49 1.84
CA ILE A 294 4.45 18.62 0.94
C ILE A 294 3.61 18.48 -0.34
N SER A 295 3.63 17.30 -0.97
CA SER A 295 2.92 17.06 -2.23
C SER A 295 1.40 17.18 -2.08
N ILE A 296 0.83 16.67 -0.99
CA ILE A 296 -0.60 16.80 -0.72
C ILE A 296 -0.96 18.25 -0.42
N CYS A 297 -0.13 18.97 0.36
CA CYS A 297 -0.37 20.39 0.57
C CYS A 297 -0.38 21.17 -0.74
N LEU A 298 0.55 20.90 -1.67
CA LEU A 298 0.59 21.56 -2.98
C LEU A 298 -0.62 21.24 -3.87
N LEU A 299 -1.11 20.00 -3.86
CA LEU A 299 -2.31 19.60 -4.61
C LEU A 299 -3.58 20.32 -4.10
N TYR A 300 -3.60 20.72 -2.82
CA TYR A 300 -4.77 21.32 -2.18
C TYR A 300 -4.69 22.85 -2.03
N THR A 301 -3.61 23.48 -2.43
CA THR A 301 -3.52 24.96 -2.46
C THR A 301 -4.29 25.59 -3.62
N SER A 302 -4.86 24.79 -4.53
CA SER A 302 -5.82 25.29 -5.51
C SER A 302 -7.09 25.75 -4.79
N PRO A 303 -7.63 26.96 -5.06
CA PRO A 303 -8.80 27.49 -4.38
C PRO A 303 -9.98 26.52 -4.50
N SER A 304 -10.54 26.16 -3.35
CA SER A 304 -11.75 25.34 -3.29
C SER A 304 -12.91 26.11 -3.94
N PRO A 305 -13.79 25.45 -4.72
CA PRO A 305 -15.03 26.10 -5.20
C PRO A 305 -15.98 26.56 -4.09
N ARG A 306 -15.63 26.33 -2.82
CA ARG A 306 -16.38 26.84 -1.66
C ARG A 306 -15.97 28.23 -1.23
N ASP A 307 -14.90 28.77 -1.81
CA ASP A 307 -14.37 30.12 -1.50
C ASP A 307 -14.73 31.17 -2.59
N SER A 308 -15.61 30.78 -3.54
CA SER A 308 -16.16 31.65 -4.59
C SER A 308 -17.66 31.83 -4.44
#